data_8e3a7f54ea9b5f185c740ec8379004fe
#
_entry.id   8e3a7f54ea9b5f185c740ec8379004fe
#
_cell.length_a   1.000
_cell.length_b   1.000
_cell.length_c   1.000
_cell.angle_alpha   90.00
_cell.angle_beta   90.00
_cell.angle_gamma   90.00
#
_symmetry.space_group_name_H-M   'P 1'
#
loop_
_entity.id
_entity.type
_entity.pdbx_description
1 polymer ?
#
loop_
_entity_poly.entity_id
_entity_poly.type
_entity_poly.pdbx_seq_one_letter_code
_entity_poly.pdbx_strand_id
1 'polypeptide(L)'
;MNVQGFPLLVARILLALMFVLSGISKLSGLEGTAGYIASVGLPAAQVLAAGAGVLEVVAGALLIVGWQARWAALALAVFTVLATVLFHNYWAMPKDQQFMQQLMFMKNLAVTGGLLFVFAFGAGT
;
A
#
# COMPACT_ATOMS: atom_id res chain seq x y z
N MET A 1 22.43 -16.92 5.86
CA MET A 1 21.31 -16.67 4.90
C MET A 1 21.63 -17.38 3.59
N ASN A 2 20.71 -18.17 3.09
CA ASN A 2 20.93 -18.85 1.82
C ASN A 2 20.65 -17.91 0.64
N VAL A 3 20.84 -18.40 -0.59
CA VAL A 3 20.66 -17.57 -1.79
C VAL A 3 19.23 -17.03 -1.87
N GLN A 4 18.23 -17.81 -1.45
CA GLN A 4 16.84 -17.40 -1.46
C GLN A 4 16.55 -16.35 -0.39
N GLY A 5 17.22 -16.43 0.76
CA GLY A 5 16.97 -15.53 1.87
C GLY A 5 17.31 -14.07 1.57
N PHE A 6 18.41 -13.84 0.86
CA PHE A 6 18.82 -12.47 0.54
C PHE A 6 17.84 -11.78 -0.43
N PRO A 7 17.48 -12.39 -1.57
CA PRO A 7 16.49 -11.77 -2.44
C PRO A 7 15.13 -11.55 -1.77
N LEU A 8 14.71 -12.46 -0.88
CA LEU A 8 13.44 -12.31 -0.17
C LEU A 8 13.48 -11.14 0.79
N LEU A 9 14.62 -10.93 1.48
CA LEU A 9 14.78 -9.77 2.34
C LEU A 9 14.70 -8.47 1.53
N VAL A 10 15.43 -8.41 0.41
CA VAL A 10 15.41 -7.23 -0.46
C VAL A 10 13.99 -6.98 -0.97
N ALA A 11 13.29 -8.02 -1.39
CA ALA A 11 11.90 -7.89 -1.87
C ALA A 11 10.98 -7.31 -0.79
N ARG A 12 11.10 -7.79 0.45
CA ARG A 12 10.28 -7.27 1.56
C ARG A 12 10.58 -5.81 1.82
N ILE A 13 11.86 -5.42 1.81
CA ILE A 13 12.24 -4.02 2.02
C ILE A 13 11.69 -3.15 0.89
N LEU A 14 11.83 -3.57 -0.35
CA LEU A 14 11.35 -2.78 -1.49
C LEU A 14 9.82 -2.60 -1.47
N LEU A 15 9.09 -3.68 -1.18
CA LEU A 15 7.64 -3.59 -1.05
C LEU A 15 7.23 -2.67 0.09
N ALA A 16 7.90 -2.84 1.24
CA ALA A 16 7.53 -2.12 2.45
C ALA A 16 7.87 -0.64 2.37
N LEU A 17 8.96 -0.29 1.68
CA LEU A 17 9.45 1.08 1.63
C LEU A 17 8.38 2.03 1.10
N MET A 18 7.69 1.65 0.03
CA MET A 18 6.62 2.47 -0.53
C MET A 18 5.53 2.72 0.50
N PHE A 19 5.13 1.69 1.25
CA PHE A 19 4.06 1.83 2.24
C PHE A 19 4.50 2.67 3.44
N VAL A 20 5.71 2.44 3.94
CA VAL A 20 6.22 3.22 5.07
C VAL A 20 6.30 4.70 4.69
N LEU A 21 6.88 5.02 3.54
CA LEU A 21 7.00 6.41 3.10
C LEU A 21 5.63 7.04 2.84
N SER A 22 4.73 6.29 2.21
CA SER A 22 3.37 6.75 1.96
C SER A 22 2.61 7.00 3.27
N GLY A 23 2.75 6.10 4.23
CA GLY A 23 2.11 6.25 5.53
C GLY A 23 2.62 7.44 6.31
N ILE A 24 3.94 7.65 6.31
CA ILE A 24 4.54 8.82 6.94
C ILE A 24 4.02 10.11 6.28
N SER A 25 3.94 10.12 4.95
CA SER A 25 3.42 11.26 4.21
C SER A 25 1.97 11.56 4.60
N LYS A 26 1.14 10.53 4.73
CA LYS A 26 -0.26 10.70 5.14
C LYS A 26 -0.37 11.26 6.54
N LEU A 27 0.44 10.75 7.47
CA LEU A 27 0.38 11.19 8.87
C LEU A 27 0.92 12.60 9.06
N SER A 28 1.92 13.00 8.28
CA SER A 28 2.48 14.35 8.37
C SER A 28 1.66 15.38 7.59
N GLY A 29 0.80 14.94 6.67
CA GLY A 29 -0.07 15.81 5.88
C GLY A 29 -1.53 15.39 5.99
N LEU A 30 -2.03 15.18 7.21
CA LEU A 30 -3.38 14.65 7.44
C LEU A 30 -4.47 15.48 6.78
N GLU A 31 -4.37 16.81 6.85
CA GLU A 31 -5.40 17.67 6.27
C GLU A 31 -5.49 17.50 4.76
N GLY A 32 -4.36 17.42 4.08
CA GLY A 32 -4.34 17.19 2.63
C GLY A 32 -4.88 15.82 2.26
N THR A 33 -4.47 14.80 3.01
CA THR A 33 -4.94 13.44 2.77
C THR A 33 -6.45 13.33 3.03
N ALA A 34 -6.91 13.92 4.14
CA ALA A 34 -8.34 13.92 4.46
C ALA A 34 -9.15 14.66 3.40
N GLY A 35 -8.62 15.78 2.90
CA GLY A 35 -9.29 16.51 1.82
C GLY A 35 -9.42 15.68 0.55
N TYR A 36 -8.39 14.94 0.20
CA TYR A 36 -8.42 14.04 -0.95
C TYR A 36 -9.46 12.92 -0.76
N ILE A 37 -9.49 12.31 0.43
CA ILE A 37 -10.45 11.26 0.73
C ILE A 37 -11.87 11.81 0.68
N ALA A 38 -12.09 13.00 1.24
CA ALA A 38 -13.41 13.63 1.22
C ALA A 38 -13.86 13.95 -0.21
N SER A 39 -12.93 14.27 -1.10
CA SER A 39 -13.25 14.61 -2.48
C SER A 39 -13.85 13.46 -3.27
N VAL A 40 -13.62 12.21 -2.85
CA VAL A 40 -14.25 11.04 -3.47
C VAL A 40 -15.51 10.60 -2.73
N GLY A 41 -15.99 11.41 -1.77
CA GLY A 41 -17.29 11.19 -1.13
C GLY A 41 -17.28 10.29 0.09
N LEU A 42 -16.12 9.97 0.64
CA LEU A 42 -16.04 9.09 1.80
C LEU A 42 -16.24 9.88 3.10
N PRO A 43 -16.98 9.32 4.06
CA PRO A 43 -17.20 9.98 5.36
C PRO A 43 -15.99 9.80 6.28
N ALA A 44 -15.94 10.60 7.36
CA ALA A 44 -14.92 10.51 8.39
C ALA A 44 -13.50 10.52 7.80
N ALA A 45 -13.25 11.46 6.89
CA ALA A 45 -12.02 11.48 6.09
C ALA A 45 -10.76 11.54 6.94
N GLN A 46 -10.77 12.29 8.05
CA GLN A 46 -9.58 12.38 8.92
C GLN A 46 -9.29 11.06 9.60
N VAL A 47 -10.31 10.34 10.05
CA VAL A 47 -10.14 9.02 10.65
C VAL A 47 -9.58 8.03 9.63
N LEU A 48 -10.12 8.06 8.41
CA LEU A 48 -9.64 7.19 7.34
C LEU A 48 -8.19 7.52 6.96
N ALA A 49 -7.84 8.81 6.89
CA ALA A 49 -6.47 9.22 6.58
C ALA A 49 -5.49 8.75 7.65
N ALA A 50 -5.81 8.96 8.92
CA ALA A 50 -4.97 8.53 10.03
C ALA A 50 -4.86 7.00 10.07
N GLY A 51 -5.97 6.30 9.89
CA GLY A 51 -6.00 4.84 9.88
C GLY A 51 -5.16 4.26 8.75
N ALA A 52 -5.29 4.82 7.55
CA ALA A 52 -4.50 4.40 6.40
C ALA A 52 -3.01 4.63 6.64
N GLY A 53 -2.64 5.80 7.16
CA GLY A 53 -1.24 6.10 7.45
C GLY A 53 -0.65 5.17 8.48
N VAL A 54 -1.36 4.93 9.57
CA VAL A 54 -0.90 4.01 10.62
C VAL A 54 -0.77 2.59 10.07
N LEU A 55 -1.77 2.12 9.32
CA LEU A 55 -1.73 0.79 8.73
C LEU A 55 -0.49 0.62 7.84
N GLU A 56 -0.24 1.60 6.97
CA GLU A 56 0.87 1.51 6.04
C GLU A 56 2.23 1.52 6.76
N VAL A 57 2.40 2.35 7.79
CA VAL A 57 3.66 2.40 8.53
C VAL A 57 3.85 1.13 9.34
N VAL A 58 2.84 0.71 10.10
CA VAL A 58 2.97 -0.46 10.98
C VAL A 58 3.15 -1.74 10.17
N ALA A 59 2.28 -1.97 9.20
CA ALA A 59 2.37 -3.20 8.40
C ALA A 59 3.63 -3.21 7.54
N GLY A 60 4.04 -2.04 7.02
CA GLY A 60 5.29 -1.94 6.28
C GLY A 60 6.50 -2.26 7.15
N ALA A 61 6.52 -1.75 8.38
CA ALA A 61 7.60 -2.05 9.32
C ALA A 61 7.66 -3.55 9.64
N LEU A 62 6.50 -4.19 9.82
CA LEU A 62 6.43 -5.63 10.07
C LEU A 62 6.98 -6.43 8.89
N LEU A 63 6.73 -5.98 7.67
CA LEU A 63 7.32 -6.62 6.49
C LEU A 63 8.84 -6.54 6.51
N ILE A 64 9.39 -5.37 6.88
CA ILE A 64 10.84 -5.18 6.90
C ILE A 64 11.48 -6.11 7.93
N VAL A 65 10.96 -6.13 9.15
CA VAL A 65 11.49 -6.99 10.21
C VAL A 65 11.20 -8.46 9.97
N GLY A 66 10.15 -8.76 9.22
CA GLY A 66 9.77 -10.14 8.94
C GLY A 66 8.93 -10.80 10.02
N TRP A 67 8.44 -10.02 11.01
CA TRP A 67 7.58 -10.54 12.07
C TRP A 67 6.13 -10.38 11.66
N GLN A 68 5.36 -11.48 11.74
CA GLN A 68 3.97 -11.51 11.28
C GLN A 68 3.82 -11.00 9.84
N ALA A 69 4.83 -11.26 9.02
CA ALA A 69 4.89 -10.71 7.66
C ALA A 69 3.72 -11.14 6.80
N ARG A 70 3.23 -12.38 6.98
CA ARG A 70 2.10 -12.89 6.20
C ARG A 70 0.83 -12.05 6.44
N TRP A 71 0.54 -11.74 7.69
CA TRP A 71 -0.67 -10.99 8.03
C TRP A 71 -0.53 -9.52 7.67
N ALA A 72 0.66 -8.96 7.85
CA ALA A 72 0.94 -7.61 7.41
C ALA A 72 0.76 -7.49 5.88
N ALA A 73 1.26 -8.46 5.13
CA ALA A 73 1.13 -8.47 3.68
C ALA A 73 -0.34 -8.59 3.26
N LEU A 74 -1.11 -9.44 3.93
CA LEU A 74 -2.54 -9.57 3.61
C LEU A 74 -3.28 -8.27 3.87
N ALA A 75 -3.02 -7.64 5.02
CA ALA A 75 -3.66 -6.36 5.35
C ALA A 75 -3.33 -5.29 4.31
N LEU A 76 -2.06 -5.20 3.90
CA LEU A 76 -1.66 -4.24 2.87
C LEU A 76 -2.24 -4.59 1.51
N ALA A 77 -2.37 -5.87 1.17
CA ALA A 77 -2.97 -6.28 -0.10
C ALA A 77 -4.43 -5.86 -0.18
N VAL A 78 -5.20 -6.13 0.87
CA VAL A 78 -6.61 -5.71 0.94
C VAL A 78 -6.71 -4.20 0.85
N PHE A 79 -5.90 -3.49 1.63
CA PHE A 79 -5.88 -2.03 1.62
C PHE A 79 -5.55 -1.50 0.22
N THR A 80 -4.54 -2.07 -0.45
CA THR A 80 -4.11 -1.62 -1.77
C THR A 80 -5.21 -1.80 -2.81
N VAL A 81 -5.90 -2.95 -2.79
CA VAL A 81 -7.00 -3.18 -3.71
C VAL A 81 -8.12 -2.17 -3.50
N LEU A 82 -8.52 -1.94 -2.24
CA LEU A 82 -9.57 -0.98 -1.94
C LEU A 82 -9.18 0.44 -2.37
N ALA A 83 -7.95 0.86 -2.03
CA ALA A 83 -7.48 2.19 -2.40
C ALA A 83 -7.40 2.35 -3.92
N THR A 84 -6.99 1.30 -4.62
CA THR A 84 -6.86 1.34 -6.08
C THR A 84 -8.22 1.54 -6.74
N VAL A 85 -9.24 0.80 -6.29
CA VAL A 85 -10.58 0.94 -6.85
C VAL A 85 -11.17 2.32 -6.52
N LEU A 86 -10.92 2.83 -5.32
CA LEU A 86 -11.50 4.10 -4.88
C LEU A 86 -10.80 5.33 -5.48
N PHE A 87 -9.47 5.28 -5.65
CA PHE A 87 -8.70 6.47 -6.00
C PHE A 87 -8.04 6.42 -7.38
N HIS A 88 -7.91 5.25 -7.97
CA HIS A 88 -7.22 5.08 -9.26
C HIS A 88 -8.11 4.39 -10.29
N ASN A 89 -9.41 4.66 -10.24
CA ASN A 89 -10.38 4.13 -11.18
C ASN A 89 -10.33 4.93 -12.49
N TYR A 90 -9.28 4.71 -13.26
CA TYR A 90 -8.95 5.53 -14.43
C TYR A 90 -10.08 5.58 -15.47
N TRP A 91 -10.89 4.53 -15.54
CA TRP A 91 -12.01 4.47 -16.51
C TRP A 91 -13.09 5.51 -16.22
N ALA A 92 -13.15 6.04 -14.99
CA ALA A 92 -14.13 7.04 -14.59
C ALA A 92 -13.53 8.45 -14.52
N MET A 93 -12.28 8.63 -14.99
CA MET A 93 -11.58 9.90 -14.88
C MET A 93 -11.52 10.63 -16.21
N PRO A 94 -11.28 11.98 -16.20
CA PRO A 94 -11.09 12.75 -17.45
C PRO A 94 -9.95 12.18 -18.28
N LYS A 95 -10.05 12.37 -19.60
CA LYS A 95 -9.10 11.79 -20.55
C LYS A 95 -7.64 12.16 -20.26
N ASP A 96 -7.40 13.39 -19.83
CA ASP A 96 -6.06 13.88 -19.57
C ASP A 96 -5.42 13.22 -18.34
N GLN A 97 -6.23 12.59 -17.49
CA GLN A 97 -5.74 11.90 -16.29
C GLN A 97 -5.71 10.38 -16.46
N GLN A 98 -6.38 9.84 -17.46
CA GLN A 98 -6.56 8.38 -17.58
C GLN A 98 -5.25 7.64 -17.70
N PHE A 99 -4.30 8.15 -18.48
CA PHE A 99 -3.03 7.44 -18.68
C PHE A 99 -2.25 7.29 -17.36
N MET A 100 -2.11 8.41 -16.62
CA MET A 100 -1.38 8.38 -15.35
C MET A 100 -2.10 7.50 -14.32
N GLN A 101 -3.41 7.60 -14.25
CA GLN A 101 -4.18 6.80 -13.30
C GLN A 101 -4.18 5.32 -13.67
N GLN A 102 -4.14 5.01 -14.97
CA GLN A 102 -3.98 3.62 -15.41
C GLN A 102 -2.63 3.06 -14.97
N LEU A 103 -1.57 3.84 -15.07
CA LEU A 103 -0.26 3.41 -14.59
C LEU A 103 -0.28 3.15 -13.10
N MET A 104 -0.92 4.02 -12.32
CA MET A 104 -1.05 3.83 -10.88
C MET A 104 -1.86 2.58 -10.55
N PHE A 105 -2.94 2.34 -11.29
CA PHE A 105 -3.75 1.14 -11.14
C PHE A 105 -2.92 -0.11 -11.40
N MET A 106 -2.20 -0.15 -12.52
CA MET A 106 -1.39 -1.31 -12.89
C MET A 106 -0.25 -1.54 -11.90
N LYS A 107 0.39 -0.46 -11.44
CA LYS A 107 1.43 -0.55 -10.43
C LYS A 107 0.88 -1.18 -9.15
N ASN A 108 -0.30 -0.75 -8.71
CA ASN A 108 -0.90 -1.27 -7.50
C ASN A 108 -1.32 -2.73 -7.63
N LEU A 109 -1.74 -3.16 -8.82
CA LEU A 109 -1.98 -4.58 -9.07
C LEU A 109 -0.69 -5.39 -8.93
N ALA A 110 0.42 -4.88 -9.47
CA ALA A 110 1.71 -5.55 -9.34
C ALA A 110 2.17 -5.63 -7.89
N VAL A 111 2.00 -4.55 -7.13
CA VAL A 111 2.33 -4.51 -5.71
C VAL A 111 1.47 -5.53 -4.94
N THR A 112 0.18 -5.61 -5.25
CA THR A 112 -0.72 -6.58 -4.64
C THR A 112 -0.24 -8.01 -4.90
N GLY A 113 0.20 -8.29 -6.14
CA GLY A 113 0.76 -9.59 -6.47
C GLY A 113 1.97 -9.93 -5.61
N GLY A 114 2.89 -8.97 -5.43
CA GLY A 114 4.04 -9.17 -4.56
C GLY A 114 3.64 -9.42 -3.11
N LEU A 115 2.66 -8.69 -2.61
CA LEU A 115 2.16 -8.89 -1.24
C LEU A 115 1.53 -10.26 -1.06
N LEU A 116 0.83 -10.77 -2.08
CA LEU A 116 0.24 -12.11 -2.02
C LEU A 116 1.32 -13.19 -1.96
N PHE A 117 2.46 -12.99 -2.63
CA PHE A 117 3.61 -13.89 -2.47
C PHE A 117 4.08 -13.94 -1.01
N VAL A 118 4.20 -12.79 -0.37
CA VAL A 118 4.60 -12.74 1.04
C VAL A 118 3.55 -13.42 1.92
N PHE A 119 2.27 -13.18 1.64
CA PHE A 119 1.19 -13.84 2.39
C PHE A 119 1.29 -15.36 2.26
N ALA A 120 1.54 -15.87 1.06
CA ALA A 120 1.56 -17.30 0.79
C ALA A 120 2.79 -17.98 1.41
N PHE A 121 3.96 -17.35 1.32
CA PHE A 121 5.23 -17.99 1.68
C PHE A 121 5.85 -17.45 2.98
N GLY A 122 5.28 -16.41 3.56
CA GLY A 122 5.81 -15.80 4.76
C GLY A 122 7.02 -14.91 4.46
N ALA A 123 7.84 -14.68 5.50
CA ALA A 123 9.00 -13.79 5.39
C ALA A 123 10.16 -14.39 4.58
N GLY A 124 10.12 -15.67 4.30
CA GLY A 124 11.18 -16.32 3.53
C GLY A 124 12.38 -16.74 4.34
N THR A 125 12.24 -16.89 5.64
CA THR A 125 13.34 -17.30 6.55
C THR A 125 13.26 -18.75 6.97
#